data_babb385143b4e8f1da01085bbd2d4862
#
_entry.id   babb385143b4e8f1da01085bbd2d4862
#
_cell.length_a   1.000
_cell.length_b   1.000
_cell.length_c   1.000
_cell.angle_alpha   90.00
_cell.angle_beta   90.00
_cell.angle_gamma   90.00
#
_symmetry.space_group_name_H-M   'P 1'
#
loop_
_entity.id
_entity.type
_entity.pdbx_description
1 polymer ?
#
loop_
_entity_poly.entity_id
_entity_poly.type
_entity_poly.pdbx_seq_one_letter_code
_entity_poly.pdbx_strand_id
1 'polypeptide(L)'
;MAHLEEITVGCQLNGIAARETVTVIAVQWYGNAALEVTFKNSRGQLGSQILYRGDEATVDVLGDSLPWSFGADADKMRLVSEAYRIHLAHLFDPYLAVHTSAIQPLPHQITAVYQEMLPRLPLRYILADDPGAGKTIMTGLFIKELITRGDLKRCLIVTPGNLAEQWQDELFRKFHLRFEVLTNDRIESAVS
;
A
#
# COMPACT_ATOMS: atom_id res chain seq x y z
N MET A 1 23.32 17.79 -9.06
CA MET A 1 23.90 19.07 -9.54
C MET A 1 22.76 19.80 -10.23
N ALA A 2 22.36 20.91 -9.71
CA ALA A 2 21.29 21.72 -10.28
C ALA A 2 21.85 22.66 -11.33
N HIS A 3 21.17 22.82 -12.46
CA HIS A 3 21.49 23.86 -13.43
C HIS A 3 20.75 25.16 -13.07
N LEU A 4 21.37 26.32 -13.30
CA LEU A 4 20.75 27.62 -12.99
C LEU A 4 19.42 27.80 -13.71
N GLU A 5 19.21 27.14 -14.85
CA GLU A 5 17.96 27.14 -15.62
C GLU A 5 16.80 26.41 -14.90
N GLU A 6 17.09 25.52 -13.96
CA GLU A 6 16.08 24.80 -13.18
C GLU A 6 15.54 25.65 -12.04
N ILE A 7 16.18 26.77 -11.73
CA ILE A 7 15.75 27.67 -10.66
C ILE A 7 14.63 28.56 -11.16
N THR A 8 13.44 28.29 -10.70
CA THR A 8 12.21 29.02 -11.05
C THR A 8 11.55 29.60 -9.80
N VAL A 9 10.65 30.56 -10.01
CA VAL A 9 9.86 31.13 -8.90
C VAL A 9 9.01 30.05 -8.26
N GLY A 10 9.09 29.92 -6.93
CA GLY A 10 8.37 28.93 -6.14
C GLY A 10 9.20 27.69 -5.79
N CYS A 11 10.34 27.43 -6.44
CA CYS A 11 11.18 26.31 -6.09
C CYS A 11 11.85 26.50 -4.72
N GLN A 12 12.22 25.39 -4.09
CA GLN A 12 13.01 25.39 -2.87
C GLN A 12 14.47 25.10 -3.21
N LEU A 13 15.36 25.86 -2.61
CA LEU A 13 16.80 25.73 -2.80
C LEU A 13 17.51 25.47 -1.47
N ASN A 14 18.49 24.57 -1.53
CA ASN A 14 19.49 24.40 -0.49
C ASN A 14 20.84 24.94 -0.99
N GLY A 15 21.68 25.38 -0.05
CA GLY A 15 23.05 25.83 -0.36
C GLY A 15 23.21 27.33 -0.57
N ILE A 16 22.13 28.11 -0.62
CA ILE A 16 22.19 29.59 -0.73
C ILE A 16 22.32 30.23 0.65
N ALA A 17 21.50 29.84 1.62
CA ALA A 17 21.62 30.30 3.00
C ALA A 17 22.24 29.20 3.86
N ALA A 18 23.15 29.54 4.75
CA ALA A 18 23.88 28.59 5.58
C ALA A 18 22.92 27.64 6.32
N ARG A 19 22.78 26.40 5.85
CA ARG A 19 22.00 25.28 6.43
C ARG A 19 20.49 25.48 6.49
N GLU A 20 19.91 26.36 5.69
CA GLU A 20 18.46 26.53 5.62
C GLU A 20 17.94 26.32 4.19
N THR A 21 16.77 25.69 4.06
CA THR A 21 16.04 25.65 2.79
C THR A 21 15.32 26.98 2.58
N VAL A 22 15.50 27.57 1.41
CA VAL A 22 14.87 28.85 1.04
C VAL A 22 13.88 28.66 -0.10
N THR A 23 12.82 29.46 -0.13
CA THR A 23 11.85 29.48 -1.23
C THR A 23 12.13 30.66 -2.16
N VAL A 24 12.26 30.41 -3.46
CA VAL A 24 12.51 31.42 -4.47
C VAL A 24 11.25 32.24 -4.73
N ILE A 25 11.36 33.56 -4.64
CA ILE A 25 10.28 34.52 -4.89
C ILE A 25 10.39 35.17 -6.25
N ALA A 26 11.63 35.53 -6.67
CA ALA A 26 11.88 36.13 -7.95
C ALA A 26 13.25 35.70 -8.47
N VAL A 27 13.36 35.60 -9.78
CA VAL A 27 14.62 35.34 -10.49
C VAL A 27 14.85 36.36 -11.57
N GLN A 28 16.08 36.85 -11.69
CA GLN A 28 16.48 37.78 -12.74
C GLN A 28 17.82 37.39 -13.36
N TRP A 29 17.81 37.14 -14.67
CA TRP A 29 19.03 36.77 -15.40
C TRP A 29 19.87 37.99 -15.79
N TYR A 30 21.17 37.89 -15.57
CA TYR A 30 22.17 38.81 -16.09
C TYR A 30 22.99 38.09 -17.15
N GLY A 31 22.55 38.19 -18.40
CA GLY A 31 23.11 37.40 -19.48
C GLY A 31 22.91 35.90 -19.28
N ASN A 32 23.86 35.06 -19.71
CA ASN A 32 23.79 33.59 -19.59
C ASN A 32 24.66 33.04 -18.45
N ALA A 33 25.34 33.92 -17.68
CA ALA A 33 26.34 33.48 -16.72
C ALA A 33 25.97 33.74 -15.26
N ALA A 34 24.99 34.59 -14.99
CA ALA A 34 24.60 34.95 -13.63
C ALA A 34 23.07 35.05 -13.48
N LEU A 35 22.58 34.55 -12.37
CA LEU A 35 21.18 34.57 -11.97
C LEU A 35 21.04 35.22 -10.60
N GLU A 36 20.32 36.32 -10.50
CA GLU A 36 19.95 36.90 -9.21
C GLU A 36 18.67 36.17 -8.72
N VAL A 37 18.76 35.61 -7.52
CA VAL A 37 17.66 34.89 -6.86
C VAL A 37 17.26 35.69 -5.63
N THR A 38 15.99 36.16 -5.62
CA THR A 38 15.37 36.68 -4.42
C THR A 38 14.60 35.55 -3.74
N PHE A 39 14.90 35.32 -2.49
CA PHE A 39 14.38 34.20 -1.74
C PHE A 39 13.82 34.61 -0.39
N LYS A 40 12.99 33.73 0.18
CA LYS A 40 12.45 33.83 1.53
C LYS A 40 12.96 32.66 2.37
N ASN A 41 13.51 32.94 3.54
CA ASN A 41 13.95 31.89 4.47
C ASN A 41 12.77 31.32 5.30
N SER A 42 13.04 30.30 6.10
CA SER A 42 12.07 29.66 6.99
C SER A 42 11.44 30.61 8.02
N ARG A 43 12.11 31.74 8.33
CA ARG A 43 11.63 32.78 9.25
C ARG A 43 10.84 33.89 8.56
N GLY A 44 10.62 33.76 7.24
CA GLY A 44 9.88 34.77 6.48
C GLY A 44 10.68 35.99 6.05
N GLN A 45 12.00 36.04 6.29
CA GLN A 45 12.87 37.14 5.87
C GLN A 45 13.26 36.99 4.41
N LEU A 46 13.31 38.14 3.71
CA LEU A 46 13.73 38.19 2.32
C LEU A 46 15.25 38.37 2.24
N GLY A 47 15.87 37.66 1.30
CA GLY A 47 17.24 37.76 0.92
C GLY A 47 17.39 37.78 -0.59
N SER A 48 18.50 38.32 -1.09
CA SER A 48 18.88 38.25 -2.52
C SER A 48 20.31 37.81 -2.63
N GLN A 49 20.60 36.94 -3.60
CA GLN A 49 21.97 36.48 -3.91
C GLN A 49 22.13 36.27 -5.40
N ILE A 50 23.27 36.61 -5.92
CA ILE A 50 23.66 36.34 -7.31
C ILE A 50 24.39 35.00 -7.35
N LEU A 51 23.90 34.09 -8.16
CA LEU A 51 24.49 32.78 -8.43
C LEU A 51 25.17 32.79 -9.79
N TYR A 52 26.37 32.24 -9.84
CA TYR A 52 27.14 32.06 -11.06
C TYR A 52 27.17 30.59 -11.47
N ARG A 53 27.62 30.31 -12.69
CA ARG A 53 27.80 28.92 -13.19
C ARG A 53 28.65 28.03 -12.26
N GLY A 54 29.64 28.64 -11.57
CA GLY A 54 30.46 27.92 -10.60
C GLY A 54 29.71 27.45 -9.34
N ASP A 55 28.59 28.09 -9.03
CA ASP A 55 27.81 27.79 -7.84
C ASP A 55 26.82 26.62 -8.05
N GLU A 56 26.64 26.16 -9.29
CA GLU A 56 25.76 25.02 -9.64
C GLU A 56 26.11 23.74 -8.85
N ALA A 57 27.38 23.58 -8.47
CA ALA A 57 27.82 22.42 -7.69
C ALA A 57 27.41 22.49 -6.20
N THR A 58 27.11 23.68 -5.69
CA THR A 58 26.81 23.93 -4.26
C THR A 58 25.36 24.17 -3.98
N VAL A 59 24.53 24.36 -5.02
CA VAL A 59 23.10 24.62 -4.92
C VAL A 59 22.34 23.38 -5.34
N ASP A 60 21.40 22.94 -4.50
CA ASP A 60 20.48 21.87 -4.83
C ASP A 60 19.06 22.41 -4.96
N VAL A 61 18.41 22.13 -6.10
CA VAL A 61 16.99 22.43 -6.33
C VAL A 61 16.17 21.28 -5.76
N LEU A 62 15.35 21.57 -4.76
CA LEU A 62 14.48 20.59 -4.09
C LEU A 62 13.09 20.43 -4.74
N GLY A 63 12.89 21.00 -5.93
CA GLY A 63 11.62 21.01 -6.63
C GLY A 63 10.68 22.12 -6.17
N ASP A 64 9.50 22.19 -6.81
CA ASP A 64 8.46 23.17 -6.51
C ASP A 64 7.86 22.96 -5.12
N SER A 65 7.74 24.03 -4.35
CA SER A 65 7.09 24.05 -3.04
C SER A 65 5.56 23.95 -3.10
N LEU A 66 4.99 23.69 -4.27
CA LEU A 66 3.56 23.52 -4.42
C LEU A 66 3.15 22.19 -3.72
N PRO A 67 2.11 22.22 -2.90
CA PRO A 67 1.62 21.01 -2.22
C PRO A 67 1.12 19.93 -3.21
N TRP A 68 1.03 20.30 -4.48
CA TRP A 68 0.75 19.41 -5.62
C TRP A 68 1.53 19.92 -6.84
N SER A 69 2.24 19.02 -7.49
CA SER A 69 2.95 19.29 -8.75
C SER A 69 2.70 18.14 -9.72
N PHE A 70 2.70 18.46 -11.03
CA PHE A 70 2.66 17.44 -12.08
C PHE A 70 4.06 16.84 -12.38
N GLY A 71 5.09 17.25 -11.62
CA GLY A 71 6.44 16.72 -11.72
C GLY A 71 6.68 15.39 -11.01
N ALA A 72 5.65 14.78 -10.45
CA ALA A 72 5.75 13.48 -9.79
C ALA A 72 6.03 12.36 -10.81
N ASP A 73 6.73 11.32 -10.35
CA ASP A 73 7.03 10.11 -11.13
C ASP A 73 5.72 9.42 -11.56
N ALA A 74 5.43 9.45 -12.85
CA ALA A 74 4.21 8.90 -13.44
C ALA A 74 4.08 7.38 -13.21
N ASP A 75 5.19 6.65 -13.18
CA ASP A 75 5.18 5.20 -12.95
C ASP A 75 4.82 4.88 -11.50
N LYS A 76 5.29 5.66 -10.55
CA LYS A 76 4.86 5.54 -9.16
C LYS A 76 3.39 5.89 -8.97
N MET A 77 2.90 6.90 -9.65
CA MET A 77 1.48 7.26 -9.61
C MET A 77 0.61 6.15 -10.15
N ARG A 78 0.99 5.53 -11.28
CA ARG A 78 0.29 4.36 -11.84
C ARG A 78 0.31 3.19 -10.86
N LEU A 79 1.47 2.88 -10.28
CA LEU A 79 1.61 1.78 -9.33
C LEU A 79 0.72 1.98 -8.11
N VAL A 80 0.70 3.18 -7.53
CA VAL A 80 -0.16 3.53 -6.39
C VAL A 80 -1.64 3.44 -6.78
N SER A 81 -2.03 3.98 -7.94
CA SER A 81 -3.40 3.93 -8.43
C SER A 81 -3.88 2.50 -8.62
N GLU A 82 -3.06 1.62 -9.23
CA GLU A 82 -3.39 0.20 -9.40
C GLU A 82 -3.44 -0.55 -8.06
N ALA A 83 -2.53 -0.25 -7.13
CA ALA A 83 -2.56 -0.84 -5.79
C ALA A 83 -3.85 -0.46 -5.05
N TYR A 84 -4.29 0.79 -5.14
CA TYR A 84 -5.57 1.23 -4.59
C TYR A 84 -6.76 0.57 -5.28
N ARG A 85 -6.75 0.44 -6.60
CA ARG A 85 -7.80 -0.24 -7.35
C ARG A 85 -7.95 -1.71 -6.91
N ILE A 86 -6.83 -2.41 -6.75
CA ILE A 86 -6.83 -3.79 -6.24
C ILE A 86 -7.31 -3.84 -4.79
N HIS A 87 -6.84 -2.94 -3.94
CA HIS A 87 -7.23 -2.88 -2.53
C HIS A 87 -8.73 -2.62 -2.35
N LEU A 88 -9.32 -1.78 -3.20
CA LEU A 88 -10.73 -1.42 -3.15
C LEU A 88 -11.63 -2.30 -4.01
N ALA A 89 -11.08 -3.32 -4.68
CA ALA A 89 -11.84 -4.19 -5.59
C ALA A 89 -13.04 -4.87 -4.91
N HIS A 90 -12.93 -5.19 -3.61
CA HIS A 90 -14.01 -5.80 -2.82
C HIS A 90 -15.25 -4.88 -2.66
N LEU A 91 -15.10 -3.56 -2.83
CA LEU A 91 -16.24 -2.62 -2.80
C LEU A 91 -17.09 -2.70 -4.06
N PHE A 92 -16.51 -3.16 -5.18
CA PHE A 92 -17.17 -3.26 -6.47
C PHE A 92 -17.55 -4.69 -6.83
N ASP A 93 -16.88 -5.68 -6.24
CA ASP A 93 -17.15 -7.11 -6.43
C ASP A 93 -17.41 -7.79 -5.08
N PRO A 94 -18.66 -8.01 -4.70
CA PRO A 94 -19.01 -8.65 -3.45
C PRO A 94 -18.59 -10.11 -3.37
N TYR A 95 -18.20 -10.73 -4.49
CA TYR A 95 -17.79 -12.14 -4.61
C TYR A 95 -16.30 -12.29 -5.00
N LEU A 96 -15.47 -11.33 -4.66
CA LEU A 96 -14.07 -11.29 -5.08
C LEU A 96 -13.29 -12.54 -4.68
N ALA A 97 -13.56 -13.11 -3.50
CA ALA A 97 -12.91 -14.34 -3.08
C ALA A 97 -13.29 -15.53 -3.96
N VAL A 98 -14.51 -15.59 -4.51
CA VAL A 98 -14.93 -16.62 -5.48
C VAL A 98 -14.11 -16.48 -6.77
N HIS A 99 -14.07 -15.27 -7.33
CA HIS A 99 -13.40 -14.99 -8.60
C HIS A 99 -11.88 -15.17 -8.55
N THR A 100 -11.29 -15.03 -7.37
CA THR A 100 -9.84 -15.19 -7.16
C THR A 100 -9.43 -16.54 -6.59
N SER A 101 -10.34 -17.50 -6.50
CA SER A 101 -10.11 -18.86 -5.99
C SER A 101 -10.21 -19.90 -7.11
N ALA A 102 -9.50 -21.01 -6.95
CA ALA A 102 -9.57 -22.15 -7.87
C ALA A 102 -10.72 -23.10 -7.47
N ILE A 103 -11.95 -22.57 -7.38
CA ILE A 103 -13.15 -23.33 -7.00
C ILE A 103 -14.32 -22.99 -7.93
N GLN A 104 -15.27 -23.94 -7.99
CA GLN A 104 -16.60 -23.71 -8.54
C GLN A 104 -17.62 -23.93 -7.41
N PRO A 105 -17.96 -22.88 -6.65
CA PRO A 105 -18.81 -23.05 -5.49
C PRO A 105 -20.25 -23.36 -5.89
N LEU A 106 -20.89 -24.21 -5.09
CA LEU A 106 -22.31 -24.54 -5.26
C LEU A 106 -23.20 -23.44 -4.66
N PRO A 107 -24.45 -23.28 -5.12
CA PRO A 107 -25.35 -22.22 -4.65
C PRO A 107 -25.51 -22.17 -3.13
N HIS A 108 -25.65 -23.34 -2.45
CA HIS A 108 -25.79 -23.39 -1.00
C HIS A 108 -24.52 -22.88 -0.27
N GLN A 109 -23.31 -23.09 -0.86
CA GLN A 109 -22.05 -22.60 -0.29
C GLN A 109 -21.95 -21.08 -0.39
N ILE A 110 -22.41 -20.51 -1.49
CA ILE A 110 -22.51 -19.05 -1.67
C ILE A 110 -23.49 -18.46 -0.65
N THR A 111 -24.70 -19.05 -0.55
CA THR A 111 -25.71 -18.59 0.40
C THR A 111 -25.18 -18.64 1.84
N ALA A 112 -24.57 -19.74 2.25
CA ALA A 112 -24.03 -19.89 3.59
C ALA A 112 -22.98 -18.82 3.92
N VAL A 113 -22.04 -18.54 3.01
CA VAL A 113 -20.96 -17.57 3.26
C VAL A 113 -21.45 -16.14 3.18
N TYR A 114 -22.12 -15.76 2.07
CA TYR A 114 -22.41 -14.35 1.79
C TYR A 114 -23.71 -13.85 2.41
N GLN A 115 -24.70 -14.70 2.60
CA GLN A 115 -25.99 -14.30 3.17
C GLN A 115 -26.10 -14.59 4.66
N GLU A 116 -25.41 -15.65 5.15
CA GLU A 116 -25.55 -16.06 6.54
C GLU A 116 -24.32 -15.73 7.41
N MET A 117 -23.10 -15.98 6.92
CA MET A 117 -21.91 -15.83 7.75
C MET A 117 -21.35 -14.41 7.74
N LEU A 118 -21.13 -13.82 6.58
CA LEU A 118 -20.52 -12.51 6.43
C LEU A 118 -21.30 -11.34 7.07
N PRO A 119 -22.66 -11.33 7.05
CA PRO A 119 -23.41 -10.24 7.68
C PRO A 119 -23.41 -10.28 9.21
N ARG A 120 -22.99 -11.39 9.82
CA ARG A 120 -23.06 -11.59 11.28
C ARG A 120 -21.73 -11.24 11.95
N LEU A 121 -21.63 -10.10 12.55
CA LEU A 121 -20.48 -9.68 13.35
C LEU A 121 -20.90 -9.37 14.79
N PRO A 122 -20.24 -9.98 15.80
CA PRO A 122 -19.21 -11.03 15.73
C PRO A 122 -19.77 -12.37 15.29
N LEU A 123 -19.04 -13.07 14.42
CA LEU A 123 -19.48 -14.35 13.91
C LEU A 123 -19.38 -15.45 14.97
N ARG A 124 -20.53 -16.09 15.25
CA ARG A 124 -20.62 -17.38 15.94
C ARG A 124 -21.57 -18.23 15.12
N TYR A 125 -21.03 -19.18 14.36
CA TYR A 125 -21.80 -19.94 13.39
C TYR A 125 -21.44 -21.42 13.41
N ILE A 126 -22.41 -22.30 13.26
CA ILE A 126 -22.22 -23.73 13.15
C ILE A 126 -22.64 -24.18 11.74
N LEU A 127 -21.69 -24.72 11.00
CA LEU A 127 -21.92 -25.37 9.71
C LEU A 127 -22.27 -26.84 9.96
N ALA A 128 -23.56 -27.12 10.08
CA ALA A 128 -24.08 -28.48 10.35
C ALA A 128 -24.60 -29.14 9.07
N ASP A 129 -23.74 -29.24 8.08
CA ASP A 129 -24.05 -29.89 6.80
C ASP A 129 -23.56 -31.33 6.76
N ASP A 130 -24.11 -32.11 5.82
CA ASP A 130 -23.71 -33.49 5.56
C ASP A 130 -22.23 -33.63 5.21
N PRO A 131 -21.63 -34.80 5.46
CA PRO A 131 -20.28 -35.11 4.94
C PRO A 131 -20.26 -34.94 3.41
N GLY A 132 -19.26 -34.19 2.92
CA GLY A 132 -19.13 -33.93 1.49
C GLY A 132 -19.84 -32.68 0.98
N ALA A 133 -20.67 -31.98 1.76
CA ALA A 133 -21.32 -30.72 1.37
C ALA A 133 -20.31 -29.54 1.12
N GLY A 134 -19.03 -29.77 1.39
CA GLY A 134 -17.99 -28.78 1.13
C GLY A 134 -17.78 -27.76 2.25
N LYS A 135 -17.89 -28.20 3.52
CA LYS A 135 -17.65 -27.34 4.69
C LYS A 135 -16.28 -26.64 4.63
N THR A 136 -15.24 -27.36 4.19
CA THR A 136 -13.89 -26.77 3.97
C THR A 136 -13.92 -25.69 2.90
N ILE A 137 -14.71 -25.86 1.84
CA ILE A 137 -14.89 -24.86 0.78
C ILE A 137 -15.54 -23.59 1.34
N MET A 138 -16.63 -23.72 2.08
CA MET A 138 -17.32 -22.59 2.72
C MET A 138 -16.41 -21.87 3.72
N THR A 139 -15.66 -22.61 4.53
CA THR A 139 -14.71 -22.03 5.49
C THR A 139 -13.56 -21.31 4.78
N GLY A 140 -12.97 -21.92 3.75
CA GLY A 140 -11.88 -21.30 2.98
C GLY A 140 -12.34 -20.04 2.25
N LEU A 141 -13.54 -20.08 1.65
CA LEU A 141 -14.15 -18.93 0.98
C LEU A 141 -14.41 -17.79 1.97
N PHE A 142 -14.95 -18.09 3.15
CA PHE A 142 -15.19 -17.12 4.21
C PHE A 142 -13.89 -16.46 4.71
N ILE A 143 -12.86 -17.26 5.00
CA ILE A 143 -11.55 -16.74 5.43
C ILE A 143 -10.95 -15.86 4.35
N LYS A 144 -10.97 -16.29 3.09
CA LYS A 144 -10.41 -15.52 1.98
C LYS A 144 -11.14 -14.20 1.78
N GLU A 145 -12.47 -14.20 1.88
CA GLU A 145 -13.26 -12.97 1.78
C GLU A 145 -12.89 -11.97 2.88
N LEU A 146 -12.80 -12.43 4.14
CA LEU A 146 -12.41 -11.58 5.26
C LEU A 146 -10.97 -11.01 5.11
N ILE A 147 -10.04 -11.81 4.59
CA ILE A 147 -8.67 -11.34 4.31
C ILE A 147 -8.70 -10.27 3.22
N THR A 148 -9.45 -10.51 2.15
CA THR A 148 -9.55 -9.60 1.00
C THR A 148 -10.18 -8.26 1.39
N ARG A 149 -11.16 -8.28 2.29
CA ARG A 149 -11.78 -7.07 2.86
C ARG A 149 -10.90 -6.35 3.88
N GLY A 150 -9.83 -7.00 4.36
CA GLY A 150 -8.96 -6.47 5.42
C GLY A 150 -9.51 -6.67 6.84
N ASP A 151 -10.59 -7.41 6.99
CA ASP A 151 -11.26 -7.67 8.27
C ASP A 151 -10.52 -8.73 9.10
N LEU A 152 -9.74 -9.60 8.44
CA LEU A 152 -9.01 -10.69 9.08
C LEU A 152 -7.51 -10.56 8.89
N LYS A 153 -6.78 -10.40 10.00
CA LYS A 153 -5.30 -10.33 10.00
C LYS A 153 -4.64 -11.62 10.48
N ARG A 154 -5.30 -12.37 11.33
CA ARG A 154 -4.78 -13.63 11.90
C ARG A 154 -5.93 -14.62 12.03
N CYS A 155 -5.67 -15.87 11.66
CA CYS A 155 -6.63 -16.96 11.72
C CYS A 155 -5.98 -18.19 12.33
N LEU A 156 -6.69 -18.83 13.26
CA LEU A 156 -6.30 -20.12 13.81
C LEU A 156 -7.38 -21.14 13.45
N ILE A 157 -6.98 -22.24 12.82
CA ILE A 157 -7.84 -23.37 12.49
C ILE A 157 -7.47 -24.52 13.41
N VAL A 158 -8.43 -25.03 14.15
CA VAL A 158 -8.26 -26.19 15.04
C VAL A 158 -8.95 -27.39 14.41
N THR A 159 -8.18 -28.42 14.11
CA THR A 159 -8.66 -29.67 13.51
C THR A 159 -8.10 -30.88 14.25
N PRO A 160 -8.70 -32.07 14.14
CA PRO A 160 -8.04 -33.32 14.50
C PRO A 160 -6.70 -33.43 13.74
N GLY A 161 -5.65 -33.94 14.44
CA GLY A 161 -4.28 -33.93 13.91
C GLY A 161 -4.11 -34.62 12.56
N ASN A 162 -4.86 -35.69 12.31
CA ASN A 162 -4.88 -36.41 11.02
C ASN A 162 -5.49 -35.61 9.84
N LEU A 163 -6.17 -34.48 10.11
CA LEU A 163 -6.78 -33.65 9.09
C LEU A 163 -5.99 -32.34 8.86
N ALA A 164 -4.99 -32.02 9.69
CA ALA A 164 -4.28 -30.74 9.62
C ALA A 164 -3.59 -30.54 8.28
N GLU A 165 -2.87 -31.54 7.79
CA GLU A 165 -2.19 -31.49 6.49
C GLU A 165 -3.19 -31.40 5.32
N GLN A 166 -4.30 -32.12 5.39
CA GLN A 166 -5.35 -32.09 4.39
C GLN A 166 -5.97 -30.66 4.31
N TRP A 167 -6.26 -30.04 5.45
CA TRP A 167 -6.75 -28.67 5.50
C TRP A 167 -5.75 -27.67 4.94
N GLN A 168 -4.49 -27.78 5.30
CA GLN A 168 -3.42 -26.93 4.79
C GLN A 168 -3.32 -27.01 3.26
N ASP A 169 -3.33 -28.24 2.71
CA ASP A 169 -3.23 -28.49 1.28
C ASP A 169 -4.47 -27.98 0.51
N GLU A 170 -5.67 -28.25 1.02
CA GLU A 170 -6.92 -27.78 0.40
C GLU A 170 -7.02 -26.25 0.40
N LEU A 171 -6.67 -25.59 1.49
CA LEU A 171 -6.69 -24.13 1.59
C LEU A 171 -5.67 -23.49 0.66
N PHE A 172 -4.50 -24.11 0.53
CA PHE A 172 -3.48 -23.62 -0.40
C PHE A 172 -3.89 -23.81 -1.85
N ARG A 173 -4.29 -25.02 -2.25
CA ARG A 173 -4.62 -25.33 -3.66
C ARG A 173 -5.85 -24.59 -4.15
N LYS A 174 -6.90 -24.48 -3.31
CA LYS A 174 -8.19 -23.91 -3.73
C LYS A 174 -8.27 -22.39 -3.56
N PHE A 175 -7.63 -21.85 -2.52
CA PHE A 175 -7.77 -20.45 -2.14
C PHE A 175 -6.46 -19.66 -2.16
N HIS A 176 -5.33 -20.31 -2.38
CA HIS A 176 -3.97 -19.73 -2.28
C HIS A 176 -3.68 -19.17 -0.88
N LEU A 177 -4.32 -19.73 0.15
CA LEU A 177 -4.09 -19.37 1.55
C LEU A 177 -2.99 -20.24 2.13
N ARG A 178 -1.95 -19.60 2.66
CA ARG A 178 -0.82 -20.28 3.30
C ARG A 178 -1.05 -20.35 4.80
N PHE A 179 -1.14 -21.55 5.33
CA PHE A 179 -1.20 -21.83 6.75
C PHE A 179 0.02 -22.64 7.19
N GLU A 180 0.44 -22.42 8.41
CA GLU A 180 1.50 -23.23 9.03
C GLU A 180 0.86 -24.17 10.05
N VAL A 181 1.29 -25.44 10.05
CA VAL A 181 0.88 -26.40 11.06
C VAL A 181 1.69 -26.13 12.32
N LEU A 182 0.98 -25.81 13.42
CA LEU A 182 1.58 -25.60 14.73
C LEU A 182 1.78 -26.96 15.42
N THR A 183 3.03 -27.40 15.54
CA THR A 183 3.45 -28.56 16.34
C THR A 183 3.93 -28.09 17.72
N ASN A 184 3.94 -29.00 18.71
CA ASN A 184 4.46 -28.68 20.04
C ASN A 184 5.88 -28.13 20.00
N ASP A 185 6.76 -28.71 19.19
CA ASP A 185 8.15 -28.28 19.03
C ASP A 185 8.26 -26.83 18.51
N ARG A 186 7.37 -26.43 17.59
CA ARG A 186 7.32 -25.06 17.09
C ARG A 186 6.78 -24.06 18.11
N ILE A 187 5.84 -24.48 18.94
CA ILE A 187 5.30 -23.64 20.01
C ILE A 187 6.39 -23.41 21.08
N GLU A 188 7.09 -24.45 21.49
CA GLU A 188 8.18 -24.36 22.46
C GLU A 188 9.35 -23.49 21.96
N SER A 189 9.73 -23.63 20.68
CA SER A 189 10.79 -22.80 20.09
C SER A 189 10.40 -21.31 19.91
N ALA A 190 9.12 -20.97 19.88
CA ALA A 190 8.65 -19.60 19.76
C ALA A 190 8.51 -18.89 21.12
N VAL A 191 8.54 -19.63 22.24
CA VAL A 191 8.42 -19.11 23.63
C VAL A 191 9.80 -18.95 24.27
N SER A 192 10.83 -19.62 23.73
CA SER A 192 12.23 -19.51 24.18
C SER A 192 12.94 -18.32 23.49
#